data_05a223201ab51d96504db335ef0924a5
#
_entry.id   05a223201ab51d96504db335ef0924a5
#
_cell.length_a   1.000
_cell.length_b   1.000
_cell.length_c   1.000
_cell.angle_alpha   90.00
_cell.angle_beta   90.00
_cell.angle_gamma   90.00
#
_symmetry.space_group_name_H-M   'P 1'
#
loop_
_entity.id
_entity.type
_entity.pdbx_description
1 polymer ?
#
loop_
_entity_poly.entity_id
_entity_poly.type
_entity_poly.pdbx_seq_one_letter_code
_entity_poly.pdbx_strand_id
1 'polypeptide(L)'
;DVSSPGDPDFDLFGGYIDLFLKLKQESSGWPEGVETEEDKLQYIKNYADHERIQLEYESIDKNPAMRSIAKLLLNSFWGKFGQRLNMPQTSFFHETEADKFFRTLFDPSKEVTDFHIINEDMLHTTWKNKGNLVKEDYQTNIFIAAFTTCWARLKLYDLLHKLGRRVLYFDTDSVIFVSGKDDQEPEVAPYLGQLTNELATDDHIVEFVSGGPKNYAFRTFKGNEVCRIRGFSLHYTNSQILNFRSMLDIVTTDQSKTLTVTNPSKITREKLAVKLYNSVEHKQYQLVYSKRAIVKHSFDTLPYGY
;
A
#
# COMPACT_ATOMS: atom_id res chain seq x y z
N ASP A 1 -8.41 -12.60 30.97
CA ASP A 1 -7.06 -12.59 31.56
C ASP A 1 -6.13 -11.96 30.56
N VAL A 2 -5.58 -10.80 30.91
CA VAL A 2 -4.58 -10.12 30.08
C VAL A 2 -3.22 -10.69 30.52
N SER A 3 -2.55 -11.42 29.63
CA SER A 3 -1.18 -11.92 29.87
C SER A 3 -0.25 -10.72 30.16
N SER A 4 0.70 -10.92 31.07
CA SER A 4 1.62 -9.86 31.52
C SER A 4 2.92 -9.88 30.71
N PRO A 5 3.63 -8.74 30.58
CA PRO A 5 4.96 -8.73 29.96
C PRO A 5 5.91 -9.72 30.65
N GLY A 6 6.42 -10.69 29.90
CA GLY A 6 7.24 -11.81 30.42
C GLY A 6 6.57 -13.18 30.33
N ASP A 7 5.28 -13.24 30.03
CA ASP A 7 4.58 -14.45 29.63
C ASP A 7 4.99 -14.83 28.19
N PRO A 8 5.37 -16.09 27.91
CA PRO A 8 5.69 -16.52 26.56
C PRO A 8 4.52 -16.36 25.55
N ASP A 9 3.28 -16.30 26.06
CA ASP A 9 2.08 -16.07 25.25
C ASP A 9 1.64 -14.58 25.25
N PHE A 10 2.49 -13.67 25.77
CA PHE A 10 2.20 -12.25 25.75
C PHE A 10 2.25 -11.70 24.32
N ASP A 11 1.09 -11.30 23.81
CA ASP A 11 0.94 -10.62 22.53
C ASP A 11 0.42 -9.19 22.74
N LEU A 12 1.31 -8.21 22.54
CA LEU A 12 1.01 -6.80 22.75
C LEU A 12 -0.13 -6.30 21.86
N PHE A 13 -0.32 -6.89 20.69
CA PHE A 13 -1.25 -6.43 19.66
C PHE A 13 -2.25 -7.49 19.21
N GLY A 14 -2.22 -8.69 19.77
CA GLY A 14 -3.02 -9.83 19.37
C GLY A 14 -4.50 -9.50 19.29
N GLY A 15 -5.07 -8.93 20.35
CA GLY A 15 -6.49 -8.57 20.35
C GLY A 15 -6.92 -7.63 19.21
N TYR A 16 -6.05 -6.72 18.79
CA TYR A 16 -6.31 -5.85 17.63
C TYR A 16 -6.19 -6.62 16.30
N ILE A 17 -5.10 -7.37 16.15
CA ILE A 17 -4.81 -8.11 14.92
C ILE A 17 -5.88 -9.18 14.68
N ASP A 18 -6.21 -9.96 15.70
CA ASP A 18 -7.20 -11.04 15.64
C ASP A 18 -8.59 -10.52 15.26
N LEU A 19 -9.02 -9.40 15.88
CA LEU A 19 -10.30 -8.78 15.56
C LEU A 19 -10.41 -8.40 14.07
N PHE A 20 -9.41 -7.69 13.55
CA PHE A 20 -9.48 -7.24 12.15
C PHE A 20 -9.11 -8.32 11.15
N LEU A 21 -8.34 -9.32 11.54
CA LEU A 21 -8.07 -10.51 10.72
C LEU A 21 -9.33 -11.36 10.60
N LYS A 22 -10.05 -11.60 11.70
CA LYS A 22 -11.36 -12.25 11.71
C LYS A 22 -12.34 -11.53 10.78
N LEU A 23 -12.50 -10.21 10.98
CA LEU A 23 -13.42 -9.40 10.19
C LEU A 23 -13.05 -9.40 8.70
N LYS A 24 -11.76 -9.33 8.35
CA LYS A 24 -11.29 -9.43 6.97
C LYS A 24 -11.63 -10.79 6.37
N GLN A 25 -11.45 -11.86 7.13
CA GLN A 25 -11.65 -13.22 6.64
C GLN A 25 -13.13 -13.53 6.45
N GLU A 26 -13.97 -13.22 7.42
CA GLU A 26 -15.42 -13.37 7.32
C GLU A 26 -16.01 -12.55 6.17
N SER A 27 -15.55 -11.29 6.00
CA SER A 27 -15.97 -10.41 4.90
C SER A 27 -15.43 -10.80 3.53
N SER A 28 -14.54 -11.79 3.44
CA SER A 28 -14.05 -12.33 2.16
C SER A 28 -15.05 -13.31 1.53
N GLY A 29 -15.98 -13.84 2.33
CA GLY A 29 -16.89 -14.94 1.93
C GLY A 29 -16.16 -16.29 1.89
N TRP A 30 -16.87 -17.30 1.50
CA TRP A 30 -16.33 -18.66 1.37
C TRP A 30 -15.29 -18.75 0.25
N PRO A 31 -14.14 -19.40 0.46
CA PRO A 31 -13.15 -19.63 -0.58
C PRO A 31 -13.67 -20.49 -1.73
N GLU A 32 -13.03 -20.39 -2.89
CA GLU A 32 -13.32 -21.26 -4.03
C GLU A 32 -13.10 -22.73 -3.66
N GLY A 33 -14.05 -23.57 -4.00
CA GLY A 33 -14.03 -25.00 -3.68
C GLY A 33 -14.59 -25.38 -2.29
N VAL A 34 -15.03 -24.41 -1.48
CA VAL A 34 -15.71 -24.65 -0.19
C VAL A 34 -17.22 -24.51 -0.42
N GLU A 35 -17.88 -25.63 -0.80
CA GLU A 35 -19.31 -25.62 -1.20
C GLU A 35 -20.19 -26.36 -0.23
N THR A 36 -19.75 -27.53 0.27
CA THR A 36 -20.54 -28.37 1.17
C THR A 36 -20.49 -27.88 2.61
N GLU A 37 -21.47 -28.29 3.42
CA GLU A 37 -21.47 -27.96 4.86
C GLU A 37 -20.25 -28.57 5.58
N GLU A 38 -19.79 -29.72 5.14
CA GLU A 38 -18.59 -30.36 5.68
C GLU A 38 -17.33 -29.54 5.35
N ASP A 39 -17.21 -29.06 4.10
CA ASP A 39 -16.08 -28.21 3.68
C ASP A 39 -16.04 -26.89 4.47
N LYS A 40 -17.21 -26.29 4.69
CA LYS A 40 -17.34 -25.04 5.46
C LYS A 40 -16.91 -25.21 6.92
N LEU A 41 -17.39 -26.27 7.56
CA LEU A 41 -17.00 -26.57 8.94
C LEU A 41 -15.50 -26.90 9.04
N GLN A 42 -14.98 -27.65 8.07
CA GLN A 42 -13.55 -27.96 8.00
C GLN A 42 -12.70 -26.70 7.78
N TYR A 43 -13.17 -25.77 6.93
CA TYR A 43 -12.50 -24.48 6.71
C TYR A 43 -12.40 -23.66 8.00
N ILE A 44 -13.51 -23.51 8.75
CA ILE A 44 -13.53 -22.79 10.03
C ILE A 44 -12.56 -23.44 11.02
N LYS A 45 -12.59 -24.78 11.11
CA LYS A 45 -11.68 -25.52 11.99
C LYS A 45 -10.23 -25.33 11.60
N ASN A 46 -9.89 -25.46 10.34
CA ASN A 46 -8.51 -25.26 9.84
C ASN A 46 -8.02 -23.84 10.14
N TYR A 47 -8.88 -22.84 9.98
CA TYR A 47 -8.55 -21.46 10.29
C TYR A 47 -8.29 -21.26 11.79
N ALA A 48 -9.14 -21.84 12.65
CA ALA A 48 -8.95 -21.81 14.09
C ALA A 48 -7.66 -22.53 14.54
N ASP A 49 -7.35 -23.66 13.94
CA ASP A 49 -6.14 -24.42 14.25
C ASP A 49 -4.84 -23.69 13.87
N HIS A 50 -4.85 -22.91 12.78
CA HIS A 50 -3.66 -22.17 12.29
C HIS A 50 -3.52 -20.77 12.88
N GLU A 51 -4.60 -20.01 12.91
CA GLU A 51 -4.58 -18.60 13.30
C GLU A 51 -5.02 -18.38 14.75
N ARG A 52 -5.52 -19.42 15.43
CA ARG A 52 -6.14 -19.35 16.77
C ARG A 52 -7.36 -18.41 16.82
N ILE A 53 -7.98 -18.14 15.68
CA ILE A 53 -9.14 -17.25 15.53
C ILE A 53 -10.35 -18.08 15.13
N GLN A 54 -11.40 -18.05 15.94
CA GLN A 54 -12.67 -18.71 15.63
C GLN A 54 -13.53 -17.82 14.73
N LEU A 55 -13.73 -18.26 13.48
CA LEU A 55 -14.67 -17.62 12.55
C LEU A 55 -16.12 -18.02 12.90
N GLU A 56 -17.05 -17.08 12.67
CA GLU A 56 -18.47 -17.32 12.87
C GLU A 56 -19.14 -17.68 11.54
N TYR A 57 -19.73 -18.85 11.48
CA TYR A 57 -20.35 -19.40 10.27
C TYR A 57 -21.33 -18.44 9.60
N GLU A 58 -22.23 -17.82 10.39
CA GLU A 58 -23.26 -16.88 9.92
C GLU A 58 -22.68 -15.53 9.47
N SER A 59 -21.44 -15.23 9.88
CA SER A 59 -20.77 -13.98 9.53
C SER A 59 -19.94 -14.06 8.26
N ILE A 60 -19.74 -15.28 7.73
CA ILE A 60 -18.95 -15.49 6.51
C ILE A 60 -19.80 -15.15 5.28
N ASP A 61 -19.71 -13.91 4.84
CA ASP A 61 -20.38 -13.41 3.63
C ASP A 61 -19.51 -12.39 2.89
N LYS A 62 -19.65 -12.35 1.56
CA LYS A 62 -18.85 -11.49 0.70
C LYS A 62 -19.21 -10.00 0.87
N ASN A 63 -18.42 -9.26 1.61
CA ASN A 63 -18.55 -7.83 1.83
C ASN A 63 -17.24 -7.08 1.45
N PRO A 64 -17.06 -6.65 0.19
CA PRO A 64 -15.83 -6.01 -0.27
C PRO A 64 -15.49 -4.72 0.47
N ALA A 65 -16.50 -3.97 0.92
CA ALA A 65 -16.28 -2.72 1.66
C ALA A 65 -15.69 -3.01 3.05
N MET A 66 -16.31 -3.90 3.80
CA MET A 66 -15.83 -4.30 5.14
C MET A 66 -14.45 -4.95 5.06
N ARG A 67 -14.23 -5.84 4.09
CA ARG A 67 -12.92 -6.45 3.82
C ARG A 67 -11.84 -5.39 3.57
N SER A 68 -12.16 -4.35 2.78
CA SER A 68 -11.23 -3.27 2.49
C SER A 68 -10.90 -2.44 3.71
N ILE A 69 -11.89 -2.15 4.57
CA ILE A 69 -11.71 -1.43 5.83
C ILE A 69 -10.82 -2.25 6.78
N ALA A 70 -11.13 -3.52 6.99
CA ALA A 70 -10.34 -4.40 7.85
C ALA A 70 -8.89 -4.52 7.36
N LYS A 71 -8.67 -4.69 6.05
CA LYS A 71 -7.33 -4.69 5.44
C LYS A 71 -6.60 -3.37 5.66
N LEU A 72 -7.30 -2.23 5.52
CA LEU A 72 -6.71 -0.90 5.77
C LEU A 72 -6.27 -0.76 7.22
N LEU A 73 -7.09 -1.16 8.17
CA LEU A 73 -6.79 -1.09 9.61
C LEU A 73 -5.57 -1.96 9.97
N LEU A 74 -5.50 -3.19 9.47
CA LEU A 74 -4.32 -4.05 9.65
C LEU A 74 -3.06 -3.41 9.06
N ASN A 75 -3.11 -2.90 7.83
CA ASN A 75 -1.94 -2.37 7.14
C ASN A 75 -1.47 -1.02 7.69
N SER A 76 -2.35 -0.20 8.25
CA SER A 76 -2.02 1.13 8.76
C SER A 76 -1.65 1.16 10.25
N PHE A 77 -1.93 0.09 10.99
CA PHE A 77 -1.76 0.03 12.43
C PHE A 77 -0.34 0.40 12.90
N TRP A 78 0.67 -0.25 12.34
CA TRP A 78 2.07 0.02 12.71
C TRP A 78 2.50 1.46 12.39
N GLY A 79 1.95 2.07 11.34
CA GLY A 79 2.26 3.43 10.93
C GLY A 79 1.82 4.50 11.95
N LYS A 80 0.79 4.19 12.75
CA LYS A 80 0.33 5.06 13.83
C LYS A 80 1.43 5.32 14.86
N PHE A 81 2.24 4.33 15.17
CA PHE A 81 3.36 4.48 16.12
C PHE A 81 4.48 5.39 15.59
N GLY A 82 4.62 5.52 14.28
CA GLY A 82 5.62 6.37 13.62
C GLY A 82 5.08 7.71 13.11
N GLN A 83 3.88 8.13 13.52
CA GLN A 83 3.30 9.39 13.06
C GLN A 83 4.07 10.61 13.58
N ARG A 84 4.05 11.68 12.79
CA ARG A 84 4.61 12.97 13.23
C ARG A 84 3.75 13.56 14.34
N LEU A 85 4.39 13.99 15.44
CA LEU A 85 3.69 14.55 16.61
C LEU A 85 3.07 15.93 16.33
N ASN A 86 3.73 16.75 15.51
CA ASN A 86 3.31 18.12 15.23
C ASN A 86 2.76 18.25 13.81
N MET A 87 1.61 17.64 13.57
CA MET A 87 0.91 17.78 12.30
C MET A 87 0.16 19.11 12.23
N PRO A 88 0.15 19.77 11.06
CA PRO A 88 -0.70 20.96 10.87
C PRO A 88 -2.17 20.63 11.16
N GLN A 89 -2.80 21.48 11.91
CA GLN A 89 -4.23 21.41 12.24
C GLN A 89 -4.96 22.51 11.48
N THR A 90 -6.20 22.23 11.06
CA THR A 90 -7.07 23.22 10.42
C THR A 90 -8.26 23.50 11.32
N SER A 91 -8.49 24.77 11.61
CA SER A 91 -9.65 25.26 12.34
C SER A 91 -10.51 26.12 11.42
N PHE A 92 -11.81 25.94 11.48
CA PHE A 92 -12.79 26.75 10.76
C PHE A 92 -13.45 27.70 11.74
N PHE A 93 -13.67 28.92 11.31
CA PHE A 93 -14.29 29.97 12.13
C PHE A 93 -15.39 30.64 11.32
N HIS A 94 -16.57 30.77 11.94
CA HIS A 94 -17.64 31.56 11.42
C HIS A 94 -17.43 33.03 11.84
N GLU A 95 -18.04 34.01 11.15
CA GLU A 95 -17.91 35.44 11.48
C GLU A 95 -18.27 35.76 12.96
N THR A 96 -19.25 35.03 13.48
CA THR A 96 -19.66 35.14 14.91
C THR A 96 -18.63 34.62 15.89
N GLU A 97 -17.59 33.96 15.42
CA GLU A 97 -16.50 33.37 16.22
C GLU A 97 -15.14 34.09 16.03
N ALA A 98 -15.19 35.36 15.64
CA ALA A 98 -14.00 36.17 15.42
C ALA A 98 -13.03 36.20 16.62
N ASP A 99 -13.57 36.19 17.85
CA ASP A 99 -12.77 36.10 19.06
C ASP A 99 -11.95 34.80 19.14
N LYS A 100 -12.49 33.66 18.73
CA LYS A 100 -11.77 32.39 18.69
C LYS A 100 -10.68 32.39 17.62
N PHE A 101 -10.95 33.02 16.48
CA PHE A 101 -9.92 33.19 15.43
C PHE A 101 -8.75 34.01 15.96
N PHE A 102 -9.01 35.18 16.56
CA PHE A 102 -7.94 36.03 17.11
C PHE A 102 -7.19 35.36 18.26
N ARG A 103 -7.86 34.62 19.13
CA ARG A 103 -7.18 33.79 20.14
C ARG A 103 -6.26 32.75 19.51
N THR A 104 -6.65 32.14 18.41
CA THR A 104 -5.77 31.18 17.71
C THR A 104 -4.59 31.87 17.02
N LEU A 105 -4.82 33.03 16.41
CA LEU A 105 -3.81 33.81 15.70
C LEU A 105 -2.73 34.36 16.64
N PHE A 106 -3.15 34.84 17.82
CA PHE A 106 -2.24 35.44 18.81
C PHE A 106 -1.80 34.48 19.91
N ASP A 107 -2.15 33.22 19.83
CA ASP A 107 -1.72 32.19 20.78
C ASP A 107 -0.19 32.01 20.69
N PRO A 108 0.57 32.34 21.77
CA PRO A 108 2.03 32.24 21.74
C PRO A 108 2.53 30.82 21.57
N SER A 109 1.72 29.81 21.83
CA SER A 109 2.03 28.38 21.67
C SER A 109 1.87 27.90 20.23
N LYS A 110 1.21 28.66 19.37
CA LYS A 110 0.88 28.28 18.01
C LYS A 110 1.67 29.05 16.98
N GLU A 111 1.91 28.41 15.87
CA GLU A 111 2.46 29.00 14.64
C GLU A 111 1.39 28.83 13.56
N VAL A 112 0.71 29.92 13.21
CA VAL A 112 -0.24 29.96 12.10
C VAL A 112 0.58 29.98 10.81
N THR A 113 0.39 28.94 10.00
CA THR A 113 1.15 28.75 8.74
C THR A 113 0.38 29.25 7.52
N ASP A 114 -0.94 29.31 7.62
CA ASP A 114 -1.79 29.71 6.51
C ASP A 114 -3.19 30.08 7.01
N PHE A 115 -3.87 30.99 6.30
CA PHE A 115 -5.29 31.23 6.49
C PHE A 115 -5.97 31.57 5.15
N HIS A 116 -7.23 31.22 5.01
CA HIS A 116 -8.04 31.50 3.82
C HIS A 116 -9.44 31.94 4.20
N ILE A 117 -9.91 32.99 3.57
CA ILE A 117 -11.31 33.41 3.61
C ILE A 117 -12.06 32.55 2.60
N ILE A 118 -13.01 31.73 3.07
CA ILE A 118 -13.79 30.82 2.24
C ILE A 118 -14.93 31.60 1.57
N ASN A 119 -15.63 32.41 2.34
CA ASN A 119 -16.70 33.31 1.91
C ASN A 119 -16.86 34.45 2.93
N GLU A 120 -17.94 35.23 2.85
CA GLU A 120 -18.22 36.36 3.75
C GLU A 120 -18.35 35.93 5.22
N ASP A 121 -18.86 34.72 5.47
CA ASP A 121 -19.16 34.22 6.81
C ASP A 121 -18.09 33.28 7.38
N MET A 122 -17.21 32.74 6.58
CA MET A 122 -16.32 31.63 6.99
C MET A 122 -14.88 31.84 6.56
N LEU A 123 -13.96 31.61 7.50
CA LEU A 123 -12.52 31.46 7.22
C LEU A 123 -11.96 30.17 7.81
N HIS A 124 -10.86 29.68 7.26
CA HIS A 124 -10.10 28.62 7.89
C HIS A 124 -8.65 29.05 8.13
N THR A 125 -8.07 28.49 9.16
CA THR A 125 -6.69 28.74 9.55
C THR A 125 -5.95 27.41 9.71
N THR A 126 -4.76 27.31 9.12
CA THR A 126 -3.88 26.16 9.34
C THR A 126 -2.78 26.58 10.30
N TRP A 127 -2.59 25.81 11.35
CA TRP A 127 -1.62 26.08 12.39
C TRP A 127 -0.96 24.80 12.92
N LYS A 128 0.19 24.94 13.57
CA LYS A 128 0.88 23.87 14.31
C LYS A 128 1.41 24.41 15.62
N ASN A 129 1.72 23.53 16.58
CA ASN A 129 2.40 23.97 17.79
C ASN A 129 3.83 24.45 17.48
N LYS A 130 4.34 25.43 18.21
CA LYS A 130 5.77 25.77 18.14
C LYS A 130 6.61 24.60 18.62
N GLY A 131 7.77 24.38 18.00
CA GLY A 131 8.57 23.18 18.19
C GLY A 131 8.93 22.84 19.65
N ASN A 132 9.15 23.89 20.49
CA ASN A 132 9.43 23.75 21.91
C ASN A 132 8.20 23.45 22.79
N LEU A 133 7.00 23.46 22.21
CA LEU A 133 5.73 23.27 22.90
C LEU A 133 4.95 22.07 22.32
N VAL A 134 5.62 21.23 21.54
CA VAL A 134 5.03 19.96 21.07
C VAL A 134 4.88 19.05 22.27
N LYS A 135 3.63 18.66 22.58
CA LYS A 135 3.38 17.72 23.64
C LYS A 135 3.88 16.33 23.24
N GLU A 136 4.51 15.64 24.17
CA GLU A 136 4.79 14.22 24.01
C GLU A 136 3.49 13.45 23.82
N ASP A 137 3.49 12.54 22.86
CA ASP A 137 2.34 11.67 22.61
C ASP A 137 2.73 10.25 23.04
N TYR A 138 2.15 9.80 24.15
CA TYR A 138 2.36 8.45 24.68
C TYR A 138 1.79 7.33 23.79
N GLN A 139 1.06 7.70 22.71
CA GLN A 139 0.52 6.75 21.74
C GLN A 139 1.48 6.50 20.57
N THR A 140 2.61 7.19 20.52
CA THR A 140 3.64 6.96 19.48
C THR A 140 4.84 6.22 20.05
N ASN A 141 5.37 5.32 19.24
CA ASN A 141 6.60 4.58 19.56
C ASN A 141 7.34 4.27 18.26
N ILE A 142 8.32 5.10 17.93
CA ILE A 142 9.08 5.01 16.68
C ILE A 142 9.84 3.67 16.58
N PHE A 143 10.20 3.05 17.71
CA PHE A 143 10.89 1.75 17.71
C PHE A 143 9.95 0.65 17.20
N ILE A 144 8.70 0.61 17.67
CA ILE A 144 7.70 -0.34 17.17
C ILE A 144 7.53 -0.18 15.66
N ALA A 145 7.33 1.06 15.18
CA ALA A 145 7.18 1.34 13.76
C ALA A 145 8.40 0.91 12.93
N ALA A 146 9.62 1.20 13.42
CA ALA A 146 10.86 0.85 12.75
C ALA A 146 11.09 -0.67 12.73
N PHE A 147 10.91 -1.34 13.87
CA PHE A 147 11.11 -2.79 13.96
C PHE A 147 10.08 -3.58 13.15
N THR A 148 8.82 -3.17 13.10
CA THR A 148 7.81 -3.79 12.24
C THR A 148 8.25 -3.81 10.78
N THR A 149 8.73 -2.67 10.26
CA THR A 149 9.24 -2.61 8.89
C THR A 149 10.56 -3.36 8.69
N CYS A 150 11.39 -3.44 9.72
CA CYS A 150 12.62 -4.21 9.71
C CYS A 150 12.33 -5.72 9.59
N TRP A 151 11.46 -6.25 10.43
CA TRP A 151 11.05 -7.65 10.39
C TRP A 151 10.39 -8.04 9.07
N ALA A 152 9.49 -7.21 8.55
CA ALA A 152 8.88 -7.43 7.24
C ALA A 152 9.95 -7.53 6.13
N ARG A 153 10.97 -6.66 6.19
CA ARG A 153 12.09 -6.66 5.25
C ARG A 153 12.97 -7.91 5.37
N LEU A 154 13.26 -8.35 6.59
CA LEU A 154 14.03 -9.58 6.83
C LEU A 154 13.29 -10.79 6.28
N LYS A 155 11.98 -10.89 6.49
CA LYS A 155 11.15 -11.97 5.93
C LYS A 155 11.20 -11.99 4.40
N LEU A 156 11.13 -10.82 3.76
CA LEU A 156 11.31 -10.72 2.31
C LEU A 156 12.73 -11.15 1.88
N TYR A 157 13.78 -10.74 2.61
CA TYR A 157 15.15 -11.12 2.28
C TYR A 157 15.41 -12.62 2.39
N ASP A 158 14.81 -13.31 3.35
CA ASP A 158 14.89 -14.77 3.44
C ASP A 158 14.32 -15.45 2.19
N LEU A 159 13.19 -14.94 1.69
CA LEU A 159 12.60 -15.41 0.44
C LEU A 159 13.49 -15.10 -0.76
N LEU A 160 14.00 -13.86 -0.87
CA LEU A 160 14.90 -13.46 -1.95
C LEU A 160 16.19 -14.27 -1.94
N HIS A 161 16.72 -14.60 -0.76
CA HIS A 161 17.91 -15.44 -0.61
C HIS A 161 17.67 -16.87 -1.12
N LYS A 162 16.52 -17.47 -0.78
CA LYS A 162 16.11 -18.80 -1.26
C LYS A 162 15.94 -18.84 -2.78
N LEU A 163 15.32 -17.82 -3.35
CA LEU A 163 15.09 -17.72 -4.79
C LEU A 163 16.36 -17.36 -5.59
N GLY A 164 17.26 -16.58 -4.99
CA GLY A 164 18.52 -16.19 -5.59
C GLY A 164 18.36 -15.49 -6.95
N ARG A 165 19.05 -15.99 -7.97
CA ARG A 165 19.03 -15.40 -9.32
C ARG A 165 17.73 -15.60 -10.09
N ARG A 166 16.78 -16.35 -9.56
CA ARG A 166 15.46 -16.53 -10.15
C ARG A 166 14.56 -15.30 -10.01
N VAL A 167 14.88 -14.39 -9.07
CA VAL A 167 14.07 -13.18 -8.81
C VAL A 167 14.17 -12.22 -9.99
N LEU A 168 13.02 -11.87 -10.58
CA LEU A 168 12.88 -10.85 -11.61
C LEU A 168 12.48 -9.50 -11.03
N TYR A 169 11.58 -9.51 -10.04
CA TYR A 169 11.05 -8.30 -9.42
C TYR A 169 10.57 -8.59 -8.00
N PHE A 170 10.67 -7.58 -7.13
CA PHE A 170 10.06 -7.64 -5.80
C PHE A 170 9.64 -6.25 -5.33
N ASP A 171 8.59 -6.18 -4.53
CA ASP A 171 8.11 -4.93 -3.93
C ASP A 171 7.45 -5.23 -2.58
N THR A 172 8.02 -4.73 -1.51
CA THR A 172 7.52 -4.77 -0.12
C THR A 172 7.23 -6.18 0.41
N ASP A 173 6.25 -6.87 -0.13
CA ASP A 173 5.72 -8.17 0.33
C ASP A 173 5.40 -9.13 -0.84
N SER A 174 5.83 -8.78 -2.03
CA SER A 174 5.60 -9.57 -3.24
C SER A 174 6.89 -9.83 -4.02
N VAL A 175 6.92 -10.95 -4.73
CA VAL A 175 8.04 -11.35 -5.59
C VAL A 175 7.52 -11.97 -6.89
N ILE A 176 8.16 -11.61 -8.00
CA ILE A 176 8.00 -12.26 -9.31
C ILE A 176 9.32 -12.97 -9.61
N PHE A 177 9.25 -14.25 -9.92
CA PHE A 177 10.44 -15.07 -10.11
C PHE A 177 10.26 -16.09 -11.23
N VAL A 178 11.36 -16.62 -11.73
CA VAL A 178 11.38 -17.70 -12.71
C VAL A 178 11.26 -19.04 -11.98
N SER A 179 10.39 -19.89 -12.47
CA SER A 179 10.20 -21.24 -11.99
C SER A 179 10.58 -22.25 -13.08
N GLY A 180 11.52 -23.12 -12.78
CA GLY A 180 11.91 -24.23 -13.62
C GLY A 180 11.28 -25.54 -13.14
N LYS A 181 11.28 -26.54 -13.99
CA LYS A 181 10.62 -27.83 -13.72
C LYS A 181 11.14 -28.55 -12.46
N ASP A 182 12.41 -28.37 -12.15
CA ASP A 182 13.09 -29.02 -11.01
C ASP A 182 13.37 -28.04 -9.85
N ASP A 183 12.87 -26.84 -9.94
CA ASP A 183 13.08 -25.81 -8.90
C ASP A 183 12.15 -26.02 -7.69
N GLN A 184 12.71 -25.78 -6.51
CA GLN A 184 11.90 -25.76 -5.30
C GLN A 184 11.07 -24.45 -5.28
N GLU A 185 9.74 -24.60 -5.26
CA GLU A 185 8.80 -23.48 -5.15
C GLU A 185 8.66 -23.03 -3.69
N PRO A 186 8.42 -21.72 -3.45
CA PRO A 186 7.99 -21.25 -2.15
C PRO A 186 6.66 -21.86 -1.74
N GLU A 187 6.53 -22.22 -0.49
CA GLU A 187 5.25 -22.67 0.06
C GLU A 187 4.22 -21.54 0.02
N VAL A 188 3.03 -21.87 -0.45
CA VAL A 188 1.89 -20.96 -0.52
C VAL A 188 0.75 -21.48 0.36
N ALA A 189 0.13 -20.61 1.14
CA ALA A 189 -1.05 -20.93 1.90
C ALA A 189 -1.85 -19.65 2.27
N PRO A 190 -3.12 -19.77 2.66
CA PRO A 190 -3.99 -18.61 2.89
C PRO A 190 -3.83 -17.95 4.25
N TYR A 191 -2.87 -18.38 5.08
CA TYR A 191 -2.72 -17.93 6.46
C TYR A 191 -1.80 -16.73 6.60
N LEU A 192 -1.89 -16.04 7.74
CA LEU A 192 -1.12 -14.84 8.03
C LEU A 192 0.39 -15.08 7.92
N GLY A 193 1.05 -14.23 7.16
CA GLY A 193 2.49 -14.30 6.97
C GLY A 193 2.98 -15.37 6.01
N GLN A 194 2.09 -16.11 5.37
CA GLN A 194 2.40 -17.01 4.27
C GLN A 194 2.23 -16.32 2.91
N LEU A 195 2.81 -16.90 1.88
CA LEU A 195 2.69 -16.42 0.51
C LEU A 195 1.40 -16.95 -0.12
N THR A 196 0.82 -16.13 -0.99
CA THR A 196 -0.32 -16.52 -1.83
C THR A 196 0.04 -16.32 -3.29
N ASN A 197 -0.44 -17.20 -4.16
CA ASN A 197 -0.33 -16.98 -5.61
C ASN A 197 -1.38 -15.93 -6.02
N GLU A 198 -0.94 -14.81 -6.60
CA GLU A 198 -1.83 -13.75 -7.09
C GLU A 198 -2.35 -14.00 -8.51
N LEU A 199 -1.86 -15.03 -9.19
CA LEU A 199 -2.34 -15.43 -10.51
C LEU A 199 -3.58 -16.32 -10.38
N ALA A 200 -4.39 -16.38 -11.44
CA ALA A 200 -5.51 -17.30 -11.51
C ALA A 200 -5.02 -18.76 -11.46
N THR A 201 -5.90 -19.66 -11.03
CA THR A 201 -5.62 -21.10 -11.02
C THR A 201 -5.15 -21.58 -12.40
N ASP A 202 -4.08 -22.36 -12.43
CA ASP A 202 -3.44 -22.87 -13.65
C ASP A 202 -2.99 -21.78 -14.63
N ASP A 203 -2.63 -20.60 -14.13
CA ASP A 203 -2.02 -19.53 -14.93
C ASP A 203 -0.60 -19.25 -14.45
N HIS A 204 0.25 -18.78 -15.35
CA HIS A 204 1.63 -18.40 -15.04
C HIS A 204 2.09 -17.28 -15.99
N ILE A 205 3.10 -16.53 -15.57
CA ILE A 205 3.70 -15.47 -16.37
C ILE A 205 4.60 -16.09 -17.45
N VAL A 206 4.36 -15.77 -18.70
CA VAL A 206 5.17 -16.22 -19.85
C VAL A 206 6.13 -15.15 -20.37
N GLU A 207 5.78 -13.88 -20.17
CA GLU A 207 6.63 -12.75 -20.58
C GLU A 207 6.59 -11.70 -19.47
N PHE A 208 7.76 -11.17 -19.13
CA PHE A 208 7.92 -10.14 -18.11
C PHE A 208 8.87 -9.03 -18.59
N VAL A 209 8.52 -7.78 -18.30
CA VAL A 209 9.37 -6.61 -18.55
C VAL A 209 9.29 -5.65 -17.39
N SER A 210 10.43 -5.08 -16.98
CA SER A 210 10.51 -4.07 -15.94
C SER A 210 11.26 -2.84 -16.42
N GLY A 211 10.66 -1.67 -16.19
CA GLY A 211 11.27 -0.35 -16.40
C GLY A 211 11.78 0.27 -15.10
N GLY A 212 11.92 -0.51 -14.02
CA GLY A 212 12.40 -0.06 -12.71
C GLY A 212 11.35 -0.19 -11.59
N PRO A 213 11.61 0.41 -10.42
CA PRO A 213 10.73 0.26 -9.25
C PRO A 213 9.31 0.75 -9.49
N LYS A 214 8.32 -0.11 -9.19
CA LYS A 214 6.88 0.12 -9.41
C LYS A 214 6.52 0.42 -10.86
N ASN A 215 7.28 -0.18 -11.77
CA ASN A 215 7.17 0.02 -13.21
C ASN A 215 7.48 -1.30 -13.92
N TYR A 216 6.46 -2.11 -14.16
CA TYR A 216 6.59 -3.42 -14.79
C TYR A 216 5.32 -3.80 -15.55
N ALA A 217 5.47 -4.73 -16.47
CA ALA A 217 4.35 -5.37 -17.14
C ALA A 217 4.65 -6.85 -17.39
N PHE A 218 3.59 -7.64 -17.47
CA PHE A 218 3.70 -9.06 -17.82
C PHE A 218 2.50 -9.55 -18.59
N ARG A 219 2.70 -10.67 -19.27
CA ARG A 219 1.65 -11.43 -19.96
C ARG A 219 1.61 -12.83 -19.40
N THR A 220 0.41 -13.35 -19.15
CA THR A 220 0.22 -14.71 -18.66
C THR A 220 -0.06 -15.70 -19.79
N PHE A 221 0.07 -16.99 -19.49
CA PHE A 221 -0.23 -18.09 -20.43
C PHE A 221 -1.67 -18.02 -20.91
N LYS A 222 -2.63 -17.65 -20.04
CA LYS A 222 -4.04 -17.47 -20.42
C LYS A 222 -4.32 -16.17 -21.19
N GLY A 223 -3.30 -15.39 -21.53
CA GLY A 223 -3.39 -14.18 -22.35
C GLY A 223 -3.75 -12.91 -21.58
N ASN A 224 -3.76 -12.95 -20.26
CA ASN A 224 -3.98 -11.74 -19.47
C ASN A 224 -2.76 -10.83 -19.51
N GLU A 225 -2.96 -9.54 -19.74
CA GLU A 225 -1.90 -8.54 -19.63
C GLU A 225 -2.08 -7.69 -18.38
N VAL A 226 -0.99 -7.53 -17.63
CA VAL A 226 -0.92 -6.63 -16.48
C VAL A 226 0.18 -5.61 -16.73
N CYS A 227 -0.16 -4.34 -16.53
CA CYS A 227 0.80 -3.24 -16.60
C CYS A 227 0.64 -2.37 -15.34
N ARG A 228 1.75 -2.12 -14.64
CA ARG A 228 1.80 -1.34 -13.42
C ARG A 228 2.84 -0.23 -13.57
N ILE A 229 2.40 1.01 -13.58
CA ILE A 229 3.28 2.16 -13.71
C ILE A 229 2.93 3.18 -12.65
N ARG A 230 3.87 3.44 -11.75
CA ARG A 230 3.67 4.38 -10.66
C ARG A 230 3.34 5.78 -11.16
N GLY A 231 2.25 6.35 -10.63
CA GLY A 231 1.85 7.73 -10.90
C GLY A 231 1.08 7.93 -12.21
N PHE A 232 0.77 6.85 -12.94
CA PHE A 232 -0.02 6.89 -14.15
C PHE A 232 -1.37 6.21 -13.95
N SER A 233 -2.44 6.87 -14.41
CA SER A 233 -3.78 6.28 -14.46
C SER A 233 -3.96 5.57 -15.79
N LEU A 234 -3.93 4.23 -15.77
CA LEU A 234 -4.08 3.39 -16.97
C LEU A 234 -5.57 3.07 -17.21
N HIS A 235 -6.39 4.11 -17.46
CA HIS A 235 -7.72 3.91 -17.97
C HIS A 235 -7.68 3.44 -19.45
N TYR A 236 -8.82 3.08 -20.03
CA TYR A 236 -8.89 2.48 -21.36
C TYR A 236 -7.99 3.17 -22.40
N THR A 237 -8.11 4.49 -22.56
CA THR A 237 -7.33 5.24 -23.57
C THR A 237 -5.82 5.20 -23.28
N ASN A 238 -5.41 5.38 -22.01
CA ASN A 238 -3.99 5.39 -21.65
C ASN A 238 -3.39 3.99 -21.72
N SER A 239 -4.17 2.94 -21.45
CA SER A 239 -3.69 1.55 -21.59
C SER A 239 -3.44 1.15 -23.05
N GLN A 240 -4.02 1.83 -24.03
CA GLN A 240 -3.67 1.63 -25.44
C GLN A 240 -2.29 2.20 -25.79
N ILE A 241 -1.81 3.18 -25.05
CA ILE A 241 -0.50 3.82 -25.24
C ILE A 241 0.56 3.18 -24.34
N LEU A 242 0.24 3.00 -23.06
CA LEU A 242 1.13 2.39 -22.05
C LEU A 242 0.60 1.00 -21.69
N ASN A 243 1.25 -0.03 -22.21
CA ASN A 243 0.91 -1.44 -22.06
C ASN A 243 2.18 -2.29 -22.09
N PHE A 244 2.03 -3.60 -22.02
CA PHE A 244 3.16 -4.55 -22.07
C PHE A 244 4.05 -4.30 -23.32
N ARG A 245 3.44 -4.19 -24.49
CA ARG A 245 4.18 -4.07 -25.76
C ARG A 245 5.00 -2.77 -25.83
N SER A 246 4.38 -1.63 -25.45
CA SER A 246 5.07 -0.34 -25.48
C SER A 246 6.22 -0.28 -24.44
N MET A 247 6.04 -0.91 -23.27
CA MET A 247 7.09 -0.99 -22.28
C MET A 247 8.23 -1.89 -22.74
N LEU A 248 7.92 -3.05 -23.34
CA LEU A 248 8.90 -3.95 -23.91
C LEU A 248 9.73 -3.24 -25.00
N ASP A 249 9.07 -2.53 -25.93
CA ASP A 249 9.73 -1.76 -26.98
C ASP A 249 10.72 -0.74 -26.40
N ILE A 250 10.32 0.04 -25.41
CA ILE A 250 11.20 1.03 -24.76
C ILE A 250 12.42 0.36 -24.11
N VAL A 251 12.19 -0.72 -23.36
CA VAL A 251 13.27 -1.39 -22.62
C VAL A 251 14.27 -2.05 -23.57
N THR A 252 13.81 -2.64 -24.67
CA THR A 252 14.65 -3.44 -25.57
C THR A 252 15.23 -2.66 -26.75
N THR A 253 14.56 -1.60 -27.21
CA THR A 253 14.94 -0.89 -28.44
C THR A 253 15.56 0.47 -28.14
N ASP A 254 14.84 1.36 -27.43
CA ASP A 254 15.31 2.72 -27.17
C ASP A 254 14.84 3.20 -25.79
N GLN A 255 15.72 3.11 -24.81
CA GLN A 255 15.46 3.50 -23.43
C GLN A 255 15.31 5.03 -23.23
N SER A 256 15.64 5.84 -24.22
CA SER A 256 15.44 7.29 -24.21
C SER A 256 14.06 7.71 -24.68
N LYS A 257 13.31 6.79 -25.29
CA LYS A 257 11.97 7.03 -25.80
C LYS A 257 11.00 7.43 -24.71
N THR A 258 10.19 8.46 -24.99
CA THR A 258 9.14 8.93 -24.10
C THR A 258 7.76 8.71 -24.72
N LEU A 259 6.76 8.40 -23.88
CA LEU A 259 5.36 8.30 -24.29
C LEU A 259 4.53 9.28 -23.49
N THR A 260 3.69 10.06 -24.19
CA THR A 260 2.80 11.01 -23.52
C THR A 260 1.42 10.40 -23.39
N VAL A 261 0.88 10.42 -22.17
CA VAL A 261 -0.50 10.05 -21.87
C VAL A 261 -1.27 11.25 -21.34
N THR A 262 -2.56 11.24 -21.56
CA THR A 262 -3.44 12.34 -21.17
C THR A 262 -4.49 11.84 -20.19
N ASN A 263 -4.57 12.48 -19.04
CA ASN A 263 -5.71 12.35 -18.14
C ASN A 263 -6.70 13.52 -18.45
N PRO A 264 -7.83 13.23 -19.10
CA PRO A 264 -8.72 14.27 -19.58
C PRO A 264 -9.53 14.96 -18.49
N SER A 265 -9.62 14.34 -17.32
CA SER A 265 -10.41 14.86 -16.21
C SER A 265 -9.70 14.59 -14.89
N LYS A 266 -9.01 15.60 -14.39
CA LYS A 266 -8.37 15.58 -13.09
C LYS A 266 -8.99 16.67 -12.22
N ILE A 267 -9.57 16.29 -11.09
CA ILE A 267 -10.03 17.26 -10.10
C ILE A 267 -8.80 17.92 -9.47
N THR A 268 -8.68 19.20 -9.71
CA THR A 268 -7.58 20.03 -9.20
C THR A 268 -8.14 21.06 -8.24
N ARG A 269 -7.45 21.23 -7.11
CA ARG A 269 -7.76 22.28 -6.13
C ARG A 269 -6.84 23.47 -6.34
N GLU A 270 -7.42 24.61 -6.63
CA GLU A 270 -6.72 25.89 -6.59
C GLU A 270 -6.74 26.43 -5.16
N LYS A 271 -5.56 26.46 -4.56
CA LYS A 271 -5.44 26.79 -3.12
C LYS A 271 -5.82 28.23 -2.79
N LEU A 272 -5.40 29.18 -3.64
CA LEU A 272 -5.65 30.61 -3.41
C LEU A 272 -7.13 30.99 -3.64
N ALA A 273 -7.75 30.45 -4.68
CA ALA A 273 -9.14 30.73 -4.99
C ALA A 273 -10.12 29.78 -4.30
N VAL A 274 -9.64 28.79 -3.53
CA VAL A 274 -10.44 27.76 -2.84
C VAL A 274 -11.45 27.08 -3.78
N LYS A 275 -11.08 26.91 -5.05
CA LYS A 275 -11.95 26.35 -6.08
C LYS A 275 -11.49 24.95 -6.46
N LEU A 276 -12.47 24.11 -6.78
CA LEU A 276 -12.25 22.83 -7.46
C LEU A 276 -12.58 23.02 -8.92
N TYR A 277 -11.72 22.54 -9.80
CA TYR A 277 -11.96 22.54 -11.24
C TYR A 277 -11.39 21.29 -11.89
N ASN A 278 -11.92 20.95 -13.04
CA ASN A 278 -11.36 19.89 -13.85
C ASN A 278 -10.24 20.45 -14.73
N SER A 279 -9.11 19.77 -14.70
CA SER A 279 -7.97 20.06 -15.58
C SER A 279 -7.61 18.86 -16.44
N VAL A 280 -7.03 19.13 -17.59
CA VAL A 280 -6.37 18.12 -18.41
C VAL A 280 -4.93 18.02 -17.97
N GLU A 281 -4.46 16.80 -17.69
CA GLU A 281 -3.09 16.55 -17.29
C GLU A 281 -2.37 15.70 -18.33
N HIS A 282 -1.24 16.20 -18.84
CA HIS A 282 -0.36 15.45 -19.73
C HIS A 282 0.83 14.94 -18.91
N LYS A 283 1.10 13.64 -18.99
CA LYS A 283 2.26 13.01 -18.34
C LYS A 283 3.12 12.32 -19.36
N GLN A 284 4.44 12.54 -19.25
CA GLN A 284 5.41 11.82 -20.06
C GLN A 284 5.92 10.61 -19.27
N TYR A 285 5.78 9.43 -19.85
CA TYR A 285 6.39 8.21 -19.38
C TYR A 285 7.79 8.08 -19.97
N GLN A 286 8.73 7.79 -19.12
CA GLN A 286 10.11 7.44 -19.47
C GLN A 286 10.66 6.46 -18.44
N LEU A 287 11.67 5.70 -18.79
CA LEU A 287 12.37 4.84 -17.85
C LEU A 287 13.12 5.69 -16.81
N VAL A 288 12.95 5.36 -15.53
CA VAL A 288 13.60 6.06 -14.41
C VAL A 288 14.27 5.05 -13.50
N TYR A 289 15.58 5.08 -13.47
CA TYR A 289 16.41 4.21 -12.63
C TYR A 289 17.00 4.95 -11.43
N SER A 290 16.21 5.82 -10.79
CA SER A 290 16.68 6.67 -9.67
C SER A 290 17.16 5.92 -8.42
N LYS A 291 16.83 4.63 -8.30
CA LYS A 291 17.19 3.80 -7.14
C LYS A 291 18.19 2.68 -7.45
N ARG A 292 18.48 2.45 -8.71
CA ARG A 292 19.45 1.43 -9.17
C ARG A 292 20.19 1.93 -10.38
N ALA A 293 21.43 1.51 -10.52
CA ALA A 293 22.24 1.76 -11.71
C ALA A 293 22.18 0.54 -12.64
N ILE A 294 21.99 0.77 -13.94
CA ILE A 294 22.03 -0.31 -14.94
C ILE A 294 23.51 -0.63 -15.22
N VAL A 295 23.85 -1.91 -15.22
CA VAL A 295 25.15 -2.38 -15.66
C VAL A 295 25.20 -2.27 -17.18
N LYS A 296 26.22 -1.54 -17.71
CA LYS A 296 26.37 -1.35 -19.16
C LYS A 296 26.45 -2.71 -19.88
N HIS A 297 25.73 -2.78 -20.98
CA HIS A 297 25.66 -3.98 -21.86
C HIS A 297 25.02 -5.23 -21.20
N SER A 298 24.28 -5.05 -20.11
CA SER A 298 23.48 -6.12 -19.51
C SER A 298 22.12 -5.58 -19.05
N PHE A 299 21.20 -6.47 -18.69
CA PHE A 299 19.95 -6.10 -18.04
C PHE A 299 20.05 -6.12 -16.49
N ASP A 300 21.24 -6.40 -15.97
CA ASP A 300 21.50 -6.38 -14.54
C ASP A 300 21.48 -4.95 -13.98
N THR A 301 21.11 -4.82 -12.73
CA THR A 301 21.11 -3.56 -12.02
C THR A 301 21.80 -3.67 -10.68
N LEU A 302 22.52 -2.62 -10.29
CA LEU A 302 23.17 -2.50 -8.99
C LEU A 302 22.43 -1.50 -8.11
N PRO A 303 22.49 -1.63 -6.77
CA PRO A 303 21.94 -0.62 -5.86
C PRO A 303 22.54 0.76 -6.14
N TYR A 304 21.78 1.81 -5.90
CA TYR A 304 22.29 3.18 -6.03
C TYR A 304 23.40 3.42 -5.02
N GLY A 305 24.51 3.95 -5.48
CA GLY A 305 25.70 4.19 -4.65
C GLY A 305 26.71 3.05 -4.58
N TYR A 306 26.49 2.00 -5.34
CA TYR A 306 27.45 0.88 -5.50
C TYR A 306 28.56 1.25 -6.47
#